data_0a3aed1437636c37382b7a416b09a44e
#
_entry.id   0a3aed1437636c37382b7a416b09a44e
#
_cell.length_a   1.000
_cell.length_b   1.000
_cell.length_c   1.000
_cell.angle_alpha   90.00
_cell.angle_beta   90.00
_cell.angle_gamma   90.00
#
_symmetry.space_group_name_H-M   'P 1'
#
loop_
_entity.id
_entity.type
_entity.pdbx_description
1 polymer ?
#
loop_
_entity_poly.entity_id
_entity_poly.type
_entity_poly.pdbx_seq_one_letter_code
_entity_poly.pdbx_strand_id
1 'polypeptide(L)'
;MKTIENNTVATTQKDAGSWISRRIKPEQISKYLDGNNSFINEHEIEQKLLSGVKPDPVKIKDILQKSLQIETLTPQETAYLLNVSDRELLEEMEQTAAMVKKKVYDNRIVTFA
;
A
#
# COMPACT_ATOMS: atom_id res chain seq x y z
N MET A 1 46.03 -0.46 12.87
CA MET A 1 45.08 -0.02 11.84
C MET A 1 43.97 -1.02 11.58
N LYS A 2 44.28 -2.28 11.38
CA LYS A 2 43.22 -3.31 11.22
C LYS A 2 42.32 -3.41 12.42
N THR A 3 42.82 -3.23 13.63
CA THR A 3 42.04 -3.24 14.87
C THR A 3 41.03 -2.11 14.91
N ILE A 4 41.38 -0.92 14.40
CA ILE A 4 40.49 0.23 14.35
C ILE A 4 39.35 -0.01 13.36
N GLU A 5 39.64 -0.60 12.19
CA GLU A 5 38.60 -0.95 11.20
C GLU A 5 37.61 -1.97 11.75
N ASN A 6 38.14 -3.02 12.41
CA ASN A 6 37.26 -4.03 13.03
C ASN A 6 36.40 -3.45 14.13
N ASN A 7 36.92 -2.56 14.94
CA ASN A 7 36.16 -1.88 15.99
C ASN A 7 35.07 -0.99 15.39
N THR A 8 35.33 -0.28 14.30
CA THR A 8 34.36 0.55 13.61
C THR A 8 33.20 -0.29 13.09
N VAL A 9 33.47 -1.43 12.46
CA VAL A 9 32.43 -2.35 11.95
C VAL A 9 31.58 -2.90 13.12
N ALA A 10 32.21 -3.35 14.19
CA ALA A 10 31.54 -3.87 15.36
C ALA A 10 30.66 -2.79 16.03
N THR A 11 31.16 -1.56 16.15
CA THR A 11 30.42 -0.44 16.71
C THR A 11 29.19 -0.10 15.85
N THR A 12 29.33 -0.11 14.52
CA THR A 12 28.22 0.16 13.60
C THR A 12 27.12 -0.87 13.75
N GLN A 13 27.46 -2.15 13.82
CA GLN A 13 26.47 -3.24 14.04
C GLN A 13 25.77 -3.11 15.38
N LYS A 14 26.51 -2.78 16.42
CA LYS A 14 26.00 -2.59 17.76
C LYS A 14 25.04 -1.38 17.81
N ASP A 15 25.41 -0.30 17.17
CA ASP A 15 24.59 0.90 17.09
C ASP A 15 23.31 0.65 16.29
N ALA A 16 23.36 -0.12 15.20
CA ALA A 16 22.19 -0.51 14.42
C ALA A 16 21.23 -1.34 15.24
N GLY A 17 21.74 -2.35 15.99
CA GLY A 17 20.91 -3.17 16.88
C GLY A 17 20.26 -2.36 18.00
N SER A 18 21.01 -1.45 18.60
CA SER A 18 20.51 -0.54 19.63
C SER A 18 19.47 0.41 19.08
N TRP A 19 19.65 0.94 17.88
CA TRP A 19 18.69 1.81 17.19
C TRP A 19 17.37 1.08 16.92
N ILE A 20 17.44 -0.15 16.42
CA ILE A 20 16.27 -0.99 16.16
C ILE A 20 15.51 -1.24 17.45
N SER A 21 16.20 -1.62 18.53
CA SER A 21 15.58 -1.90 19.84
C SER A 21 14.87 -0.69 20.43
N ARG A 22 15.36 0.51 20.17
CA ARG A 22 14.71 1.74 20.64
C ARG A 22 13.50 2.13 19.81
N ARG A 23 13.49 1.81 18.51
CA ARG A 23 12.43 2.21 17.58
C ARG A 23 11.32 1.19 17.47
N ILE A 24 11.68 -0.08 17.49
CA ILE A 24 10.72 -1.17 17.35
C ILE A 24 10.33 -1.66 18.73
N LYS A 25 9.08 -1.44 19.11
CA LYS A 25 8.53 -1.88 20.40
C LYS A 25 7.55 -3.01 20.16
N PRO A 26 7.90 -4.25 20.57
CA PRO A 26 7.04 -5.42 20.34
C PRO A 26 5.62 -5.24 20.88
N GLU A 27 5.45 -4.58 22.00
CA GLU A 27 4.14 -4.33 22.60
C GLU A 27 3.25 -3.39 21.77
N GLN A 28 3.86 -2.53 20.96
CA GLN A 28 3.11 -1.67 20.03
C GLN A 28 2.77 -2.39 18.74
N ILE A 29 3.61 -3.33 18.31
CA ILE A 29 3.42 -4.10 17.10
C ILE A 29 2.41 -5.21 17.32
N SER A 30 2.42 -5.86 18.49
CA SER A 30 1.57 -7.02 18.79
C SER A 30 0.08 -6.73 18.64
N LYS A 31 -0.35 -5.50 18.85
CA LYS A 31 -1.76 -5.11 18.68
C LYS A 31 -2.22 -5.15 17.22
N TYR A 32 -1.30 -5.13 16.27
CA TYR A 32 -1.59 -5.24 14.85
C TYR A 32 -1.38 -6.66 14.30
N LEU A 33 -0.97 -7.61 15.16
CA LEU A 33 -0.79 -9.00 14.78
C LEU A 33 -2.03 -9.81 15.15
N ASP A 34 -2.37 -10.76 14.32
CA ASP A 34 -3.36 -11.78 14.63
C ASP A 34 -2.63 -12.98 15.29
N GLY A 35 -2.62 -12.99 16.62
CA GLY A 35 -1.74 -13.87 17.36
C GLY A 35 -0.27 -13.44 17.15
N ASN A 36 0.55 -14.37 16.69
CA ASN A 36 1.94 -14.08 16.31
C ASN A 36 2.12 -13.92 14.79
N ASN A 37 1.02 -13.89 14.04
CA ASN A 37 1.03 -13.80 12.58
C ASN A 37 0.74 -12.38 12.11
N SER A 38 1.21 -12.04 10.92
CA SER A 38 0.87 -10.78 10.26
C SER A 38 -0.65 -10.68 10.05
N PHE A 39 -1.19 -9.48 10.23
CA PHE A 39 -2.60 -9.22 9.90
C PHE A 39 -2.88 -9.30 8.40
N ILE A 40 -1.84 -9.31 7.55
CA ILE A 40 -1.97 -9.44 6.11
C ILE A 40 -2.23 -10.89 5.76
N ASN A 41 -3.39 -11.17 5.20
CA ASN A 41 -3.77 -12.52 4.75
C ASN A 41 -3.55 -12.61 3.23
N GLU A 42 -2.41 -13.15 2.82
CA GLU A 42 -2.05 -13.28 1.41
C GLU A 42 -3.04 -14.14 0.63
N HIS A 43 -3.51 -15.22 1.22
CA HIS A 43 -4.47 -16.12 0.58
C HIS A 43 -5.80 -15.41 0.26
N GLU A 44 -6.30 -14.62 1.19
CA GLU A 44 -7.51 -13.82 0.98
C GLU A 44 -7.31 -12.78 -0.12
N ILE A 45 -6.15 -12.13 -0.14
CA ILE A 45 -5.79 -11.16 -1.18
C ILE A 45 -5.75 -11.84 -2.55
N GLU A 46 -5.10 -12.99 -2.66
CA GLU A 46 -5.05 -13.77 -3.91
C GLU A 46 -6.43 -14.17 -4.40
N GLN A 47 -7.29 -14.64 -3.51
CA GLN A 47 -8.66 -15.00 -3.86
C GLN A 47 -9.46 -13.80 -4.38
N LYS A 48 -9.32 -12.65 -3.75
CA LYS A 48 -9.98 -11.41 -4.21
C LYS A 48 -9.48 -10.97 -5.57
N LEU A 49 -8.18 -11.06 -5.81
CA LEU A 49 -7.59 -10.74 -7.12
C LEU A 49 -8.10 -11.69 -8.20
N LEU A 50 -8.19 -12.97 -7.91
CA LEU A 50 -8.70 -13.99 -8.85
C LEU A 50 -10.19 -13.77 -9.14
N SER A 51 -10.98 -13.36 -8.18
CA SER A 51 -12.41 -13.09 -8.37
C SER A 51 -12.66 -11.90 -9.30
N GLY A 52 -11.69 -11.02 -9.47
CA GLY A 52 -11.77 -9.84 -10.34
C GLY A 52 -11.16 -10.02 -11.73
N VAL A 53 -10.86 -11.25 -12.17
CA VAL A 53 -10.11 -11.52 -13.42
C VAL A 53 -10.79 -10.96 -14.68
N LYS A 54 -12.12 -10.87 -14.71
CA LYS A 54 -12.85 -10.29 -15.84
C LYS A 54 -13.79 -9.20 -15.37
N PRO A 55 -13.26 -7.99 -15.08
CA PRO A 55 -14.10 -6.91 -14.57
C PRO A 55 -15.07 -6.42 -15.66
N ASP A 56 -16.32 -6.24 -15.28
CA ASP A 56 -17.35 -5.65 -16.12
C ASP A 56 -17.07 -4.15 -16.27
N PRO A 57 -17.04 -3.58 -17.50
CA PRO A 57 -16.85 -2.16 -17.71
C PRO A 57 -17.84 -1.28 -16.94
N VAL A 58 -19.10 -1.68 -16.84
CA VAL A 58 -20.12 -0.94 -16.08
C VAL A 58 -19.74 -0.89 -14.60
N LYS A 59 -19.29 -2.00 -14.05
CA LYS A 59 -18.87 -2.09 -12.66
C LYS A 59 -17.63 -1.23 -12.38
N ILE A 60 -16.68 -1.20 -13.30
CA ILE A 60 -15.51 -0.33 -13.21
C ILE A 60 -15.93 1.13 -13.21
N LYS A 61 -16.83 1.53 -14.08
CA LYS A 61 -17.34 2.90 -14.12
C LYS A 61 -18.05 3.30 -12.82
N ASP A 62 -18.81 2.39 -12.24
CA ASP A 62 -19.46 2.63 -10.93
C ASP A 62 -18.43 2.81 -9.82
N ILE A 63 -17.36 2.02 -9.83
CA ILE A 63 -16.27 2.15 -8.86
C ILE A 63 -15.55 3.49 -9.02
N LEU A 64 -15.28 3.92 -10.26
CA LEU A 64 -14.66 5.20 -10.54
C LEU A 64 -15.54 6.37 -10.10
N GLN A 65 -16.85 6.26 -10.30
CA GLN A 65 -17.82 7.26 -9.86
C GLN A 65 -17.82 7.37 -8.33
N LYS A 66 -17.76 6.24 -7.64
CA LYS A 66 -17.62 6.19 -6.18
C LYS A 66 -16.35 6.90 -5.73
N SER A 67 -15.24 6.67 -6.43
CA SER A 67 -13.95 7.34 -6.15
C SER A 67 -14.05 8.85 -6.32
N LEU A 68 -14.78 9.34 -7.34
CA LEU A 68 -14.98 10.78 -7.55
C LEU A 68 -15.76 11.43 -6.40
N GLN A 69 -16.57 10.68 -5.68
CA GLN A 69 -17.27 11.13 -4.49
C GLN A 69 -16.42 11.08 -3.23
N ILE A 70 -15.15 10.69 -3.37
CA ILE A 70 -14.18 10.55 -2.26
C ILE A 70 -14.65 9.51 -1.24
N GLU A 71 -15.28 8.46 -1.71
CA GLU A 71 -15.65 7.31 -0.88
C GLU A 71 -14.55 6.25 -0.91
N THR A 72 -14.33 5.60 0.22
CA THR A 72 -13.32 4.53 0.32
C THR A 72 -13.77 3.30 -0.47
N LEU A 73 -12.85 2.76 -1.27
CA LEU A 73 -13.11 1.53 -2.01
C LEU A 73 -12.91 0.31 -1.11
N THR A 74 -13.73 -0.72 -1.35
CA THR A 74 -13.53 -2.01 -0.69
C THR A 74 -12.34 -2.74 -1.31
N PRO A 75 -11.71 -3.71 -0.61
CA PRO A 75 -10.65 -4.52 -1.19
C PRO A 75 -11.07 -5.23 -2.47
N GLN A 76 -12.33 -5.66 -2.56
CA GLN A 76 -12.85 -6.30 -3.76
C GLN A 76 -12.94 -5.32 -4.93
N GLU A 77 -13.40 -4.11 -4.70
CA GLU A 77 -13.44 -3.04 -5.71
C GLU A 77 -12.02 -2.71 -6.21
N THR A 78 -11.05 -2.63 -5.31
CA THR A 78 -9.65 -2.44 -5.66
C THR A 78 -9.12 -3.59 -6.52
N ALA A 79 -9.49 -4.83 -6.21
CA ALA A 79 -9.13 -6.00 -7.00
C ALA A 79 -9.68 -5.92 -8.43
N TYR A 80 -10.91 -5.45 -8.62
CA TYR A 80 -11.46 -5.21 -9.95
C TYR A 80 -10.63 -4.20 -10.74
N LEU A 81 -10.24 -3.10 -10.11
CA LEU A 81 -9.41 -2.09 -10.76
C LEU A 81 -8.04 -2.63 -11.15
N LEU A 82 -7.43 -3.44 -10.30
CA LEU A 82 -6.12 -4.05 -10.57
C LEU A 82 -6.15 -5.02 -11.74
N ASN A 83 -7.29 -5.61 -12.06
CA ASN A 83 -7.44 -6.55 -13.17
C ASN A 83 -7.86 -5.89 -14.48
N VAL A 84 -8.01 -4.57 -14.52
CA VAL A 84 -8.33 -3.85 -15.75
C VAL A 84 -7.12 -3.88 -16.69
N SER A 85 -7.34 -4.33 -17.91
CA SER A 85 -6.32 -4.37 -18.98
C SER A 85 -6.76 -3.58 -20.22
N ASP A 86 -8.03 -3.21 -20.32
CA ASP A 86 -8.55 -2.41 -21.42
C ASP A 86 -7.98 -0.99 -21.35
N ARG A 87 -7.40 -0.55 -22.45
CA ARG A 87 -6.74 0.75 -22.54
C ARG A 87 -7.70 1.91 -22.29
N GLU A 88 -8.92 1.84 -22.80
CA GLU A 88 -9.91 2.89 -22.60
C GLU A 88 -10.29 3.02 -21.11
N LEU A 89 -10.47 1.89 -20.43
CA LEU A 89 -10.75 1.88 -19.00
C LEU A 89 -9.56 2.36 -18.18
N LEU A 90 -8.33 2.02 -18.58
CA LEU A 90 -7.12 2.52 -17.93
C LEU A 90 -7.01 4.03 -18.06
N GLU A 91 -7.33 4.58 -19.23
CA GLU A 91 -7.34 6.04 -19.43
C GLU A 91 -8.40 6.71 -18.55
N GLU A 92 -9.59 6.13 -18.42
CA GLU A 92 -10.63 6.62 -17.50
C GLU A 92 -10.17 6.57 -16.06
N MET A 93 -9.46 5.51 -15.66
CA MET A 93 -8.89 5.39 -14.32
C MET A 93 -7.86 6.48 -14.05
N GLU A 94 -6.97 6.75 -14.99
CA GLU A 94 -5.97 7.82 -14.88
C GLU A 94 -6.62 9.19 -14.73
N GLN A 95 -7.62 9.48 -15.56
CA GLN A 95 -8.36 10.74 -15.48
C GLN A 95 -9.10 10.89 -14.16
N THR A 96 -9.73 9.81 -13.71
CA THR A 96 -10.43 9.78 -12.42
C THR A 96 -9.45 10.01 -11.26
N ALA A 97 -8.30 9.37 -11.28
CA ALA A 97 -7.27 9.55 -10.27
C ALA A 97 -6.77 11.00 -10.23
N ALA A 98 -6.57 11.62 -11.38
CA ALA A 98 -6.18 13.02 -11.46
C ALA A 98 -7.25 13.96 -10.89
N MET A 99 -8.52 13.68 -11.16
CA MET A 99 -9.64 14.45 -10.60
C MET A 99 -9.76 14.29 -9.09
N VAL A 100 -9.59 13.08 -8.58
CA VAL A 100 -9.58 12.80 -7.13
C VAL A 100 -8.46 13.56 -6.44
N LYS A 101 -7.26 13.51 -7.02
CA LYS A 101 -6.11 14.24 -6.49
C LYS A 101 -6.39 15.74 -6.44
N LYS A 102 -6.92 16.30 -7.51
CA LYS A 102 -7.28 17.72 -7.59
C LYS A 102 -8.33 18.10 -6.55
N LYS A 103 -9.30 17.23 -6.33
CA LYS A 103 -10.41 17.45 -5.40
C LYS A 103 -9.95 17.45 -3.95
N VAL A 104 -9.01 16.56 -3.61
CA VAL A 104 -8.50 16.38 -2.25
C VAL A 104 -7.35 17.33 -1.93
N TYR A 105 -6.41 17.48 -2.85
CA TYR A 105 -5.16 18.22 -2.63
C TYR A 105 -5.08 19.52 -3.42
N ASP A 106 -6.09 19.81 -4.23
CA ASP A 106 -6.08 20.93 -5.17
C ASP A 106 -4.86 20.80 -6.10
N ASN A 107 -4.05 21.84 -6.24
CA ASN A 107 -2.84 21.78 -7.09
C ASN A 107 -1.58 21.51 -6.26
N ARG A 108 -1.72 21.00 -5.05
CA ARG A 108 -0.59 20.74 -4.17
C ARG A 108 0.13 19.45 -4.55
N ILE A 109 1.45 19.48 -4.44
CA ILE A 109 2.28 18.28 -4.59
C ILE A 109 2.38 17.63 -3.21
N VAL A 110 2.02 16.35 -3.13
CA VAL A 110 2.13 15.56 -1.90
C VAL A 110 3.34 14.64 -2.04
N THR A 111 4.26 14.75 -1.08
CA THR A 111 5.43 13.88 -1.02
C THR A 111 5.39 13.07 0.26
N PHE A 112 5.86 11.82 0.16
CA PHE A 112 6.01 10.94 1.32
C PHE A 112 7.50 10.83 1.64
N ALA A 113 7.81 11.07 2.89
CA ALA A 113 9.18 10.95 3.38
C ALA A 113 9.39 9.62 4.10
#